data_56ab58f9986ce6225a6ed2b45de2cc20
#
_entry.id   56ab58f9986ce6225a6ed2b45de2cc20
#
_cell.length_a   1.000
_cell.length_b   1.000
_cell.length_c   1.000
_cell.angle_alpha   90.00
_cell.angle_beta   90.00
_cell.angle_gamma   90.00
#
_symmetry.space_group_name_H-M   'P 1'
#
loop_
_entity.id
_entity.type
_entity.pdbx_description
1 polymer ?
#
loop_
_entity_poly.entity_id
_entity_poly.type
_entity_poly.pdbx_seq_one_letter_code
_entity_poly.pdbx_strand_id
1 'polypeptide(L)'
;MKKKIALIMALALSVTTVFAGCGAKDDQKQRESGSGMQKTFTVGFDQDFPPMGFVGDDGEYTGFDLDLAKEVADRLDMKFVPKPISWDAKDMELSSGGIDCIWNGFTMTGREDKYTWSEPYLYNEQVFVVKKDSGIKTQADLAGKVVDVQTDSSAQKALEQQEKLQKSFKELKIVADYNTAFMDLESGAVDAIAMDIVVAKYQIEQRKADFVLLDDALASEEYAVGFLKGNDELRDKVQKTLEEMAEDGTIKKISEKWFQEDITTIGK
;
A
#
# COMPACT_ATOMS: atom_id res chain seq x y z
N MET A 1 22.28 22.54 -59.58
CA MET A 1 23.68 22.93 -59.79
C MET A 1 24.47 22.41 -58.61
N LYS A 2 25.13 21.32 -58.79
CA LYS A 2 26.58 21.10 -58.92
C LYS A 2 27.33 21.45 -57.63
N LYS A 3 27.84 20.46 -56.97
CA LYS A 3 29.22 19.88 -56.81
C LYS A 3 29.81 20.30 -55.46
N LYS A 4 30.64 19.55 -54.70
CA LYS A 4 31.45 18.33 -54.83
C LYS A 4 31.90 17.93 -53.40
N ILE A 5 31.90 16.70 -53.03
CA ILE A 5 32.95 15.72 -52.71
C ILE A 5 34.31 16.31 -52.28
N ALA A 6 34.79 15.92 -51.07
CA ALA A 6 36.18 15.59 -50.85
C ALA A 6 36.33 14.64 -49.65
N LEU A 7 36.82 13.47 -49.98
CA LEU A 7 37.37 12.37 -49.18
C LEU A 7 38.83 12.65 -48.89
N ILE A 8 39.33 12.53 -47.68
CA ILE A 8 40.73 12.29 -47.40
C ILE A 8 40.89 11.20 -46.33
N MET A 9 41.59 10.18 -46.80
CA MET A 9 42.10 9.00 -46.10
C MET A 9 43.58 9.26 -45.77
N ALA A 10 44.10 8.74 -44.69
CA ALA A 10 45.45 8.28 -44.38
C ALA A 10 45.78 8.55 -42.90
N LEU A 11 46.51 7.81 -42.14
CA LEU A 11 47.36 6.64 -42.26
C LEU A 11 47.86 6.30 -40.84
N ALA A 12 48.05 5.05 -40.59
CA ALA A 12 48.53 4.43 -39.34
C ALA A 12 49.95 4.88 -38.96
N LEU A 13 50.28 4.89 -37.67
CA LEU A 13 51.62 4.52 -37.21
C LEU A 13 51.58 3.89 -35.81
N SER A 14 51.99 2.65 -35.78
CA SER A 14 52.28 1.83 -34.61
C SER A 14 53.59 2.25 -33.97
N VAL A 15 53.63 2.41 -32.64
CA VAL A 15 54.88 2.34 -31.88
C VAL A 15 54.69 1.44 -30.68
N THR A 16 55.27 0.25 -30.77
CA THR A 16 55.52 -0.69 -29.68
C THR A 16 56.76 -0.26 -28.93
N THR A 17 56.68 -0.01 -27.63
CA THR A 17 57.81 -0.04 -26.73
C THR A 17 57.58 -1.01 -25.60
N VAL A 18 58.38 -2.07 -25.65
CA VAL A 18 58.57 -3.04 -24.55
C VAL A 18 59.54 -2.42 -23.57
N PHE A 19 59.19 -2.29 -22.30
CA PHE A 19 60.14 -2.17 -21.22
C PHE A 19 59.82 -3.22 -20.15
N ALA A 20 60.73 -4.17 -20.03
CA ALA A 20 60.84 -5.08 -18.89
C ALA A 20 61.54 -4.34 -17.74
N GLY A 21 60.92 -4.43 -16.54
CA GLY A 21 61.53 -3.92 -15.32
C GLY A 21 60.94 -4.66 -14.11
N CYS A 22 61.82 -5.41 -13.43
CA CYS A 22 61.54 -6.24 -12.25
C CYS A 22 61.10 -5.48 -11.00
N GLY A 23 60.18 -6.06 -10.26
CA GLY A 23 60.27 -6.28 -8.80
C GLY A 23 59.97 -5.11 -7.86
N ALA A 24 58.71 -5.10 -7.32
CA ALA A 24 58.45 -4.77 -5.93
C ALA A 24 57.07 -5.35 -5.57
N LYS A 25 57.02 -6.15 -4.52
CA LYS A 25 55.77 -6.55 -3.88
C LYS A 25 55.21 -5.33 -3.16
N ASP A 26 54.12 -4.79 -3.62
CA ASP A 26 53.28 -3.88 -2.86
C ASP A 26 51.92 -4.49 -2.70
N ASP A 27 51.53 -4.68 -1.43
CA ASP A 27 50.20 -5.08 -1.00
C ASP A 27 49.18 -4.01 -1.42
N GLN A 28 48.68 -4.09 -2.64
CA GLN A 28 47.46 -3.38 -3.00
C GLN A 28 46.24 -4.12 -2.41
N LYS A 29 45.84 -3.72 -1.20
CA LYS A 29 44.46 -3.84 -0.77
C LYS A 29 43.57 -3.26 -1.87
N GLN A 30 43.04 -4.10 -2.71
CA GLN A 30 41.91 -3.77 -3.59
C GLN A 30 40.79 -3.23 -2.72
N ARG A 31 40.66 -1.91 -2.69
CA ARG A 31 39.39 -1.29 -2.30
C ARG A 31 38.41 -1.61 -3.43
N GLU A 32 37.65 -2.66 -3.27
CA GLU A 32 36.41 -2.80 -3.99
C GLU A 32 35.50 -1.62 -3.59
N SER A 33 35.59 -0.53 -4.35
CA SER A 33 34.55 0.47 -4.35
C SER A 33 33.40 -0.08 -5.20
N GLY A 34 32.67 -1.04 -4.64
CA GLY A 34 31.37 -1.42 -5.13
C GLY A 34 30.42 -0.26 -4.87
N SER A 35 30.25 0.60 -5.86
CA SER A 35 29.05 1.43 -5.96
C SER A 35 27.87 0.51 -6.28
N GLY A 36 27.50 -0.35 -5.33
CA GLY A 36 26.26 -1.11 -5.37
C GLY A 36 25.12 -0.10 -5.28
N MET A 37 24.33 0.06 -6.33
CA MET A 37 23.05 0.78 -6.21
C MET A 37 22.26 0.07 -5.10
N GLN A 38 21.89 0.81 -4.05
CA GLN A 38 21.04 0.33 -2.99
C GLN A 38 19.75 -0.21 -3.61
N LYS A 39 19.35 -1.43 -3.26
CA LYS A 39 18.09 -1.99 -3.76
C LYS A 39 16.93 -1.14 -3.29
N THR A 40 15.93 -0.95 -4.13
CA THR A 40 14.69 -0.25 -3.76
C THR A 40 13.69 -1.23 -3.17
N PHE A 41 12.85 -0.73 -2.26
CA PHE A 41 11.63 -1.39 -1.80
C PHE A 41 10.46 -0.47 -2.14
N THR A 42 9.76 -0.78 -3.23
CA THR A 42 8.68 0.04 -3.78
C THR A 42 7.34 -0.50 -3.29
N VAL A 43 6.67 0.28 -2.46
CA VAL A 43 5.40 -0.08 -1.82
C VAL A 43 4.23 0.61 -2.52
N GLY A 44 3.31 -0.17 -3.07
CA GLY A 44 2.08 0.32 -3.69
C GLY A 44 0.99 0.58 -2.64
N PHE A 45 0.38 1.76 -2.69
CA PHE A 45 -0.67 2.15 -1.76
C PHE A 45 -1.66 3.13 -2.40
N ASP A 46 -2.89 3.18 -1.87
CA ASP A 46 -3.89 4.21 -2.15
C ASP A 46 -3.60 5.44 -1.28
N GLN A 47 -3.32 6.59 -1.89
CA GLN A 47 -2.99 7.82 -1.16
C GLN A 47 -4.20 8.51 -0.52
N ASP A 48 -5.40 7.98 -0.70
CA ASP A 48 -6.66 8.48 -0.15
C ASP A 48 -7.25 7.54 0.91
N PHE A 49 -6.38 6.76 1.60
CA PHE A 49 -6.75 5.73 2.56
C PHE A 49 -6.13 5.94 3.97
N PRO A 50 -6.33 7.12 4.61
CA PRO A 50 -5.84 7.37 5.96
C PRO A 50 -6.57 6.50 7.01
N PRO A 51 -5.89 6.05 8.08
CA PRO A 51 -4.51 6.37 8.44
C PRO A 51 -3.47 5.40 7.90
N MET A 52 -3.84 4.47 7.00
CA MET A 52 -2.92 3.43 6.52
C MET A 52 -1.86 4.00 5.57
N GLY A 53 -2.28 4.76 4.54
CA GLY A 53 -1.41 5.49 3.62
C GLY A 53 -2.12 6.68 3.01
N PHE A 54 -1.51 7.87 3.05
CA PHE A 54 -2.15 9.08 2.54
C PHE A 54 -1.15 10.23 2.34
N VAL A 55 -1.63 11.34 1.78
CA VAL A 55 -0.87 12.59 1.68
C VAL A 55 -1.07 13.39 2.95
N GLY A 56 0.01 13.65 3.70
CA GLY A 56 -0.01 14.48 4.90
C GLY A 56 -0.18 15.98 4.61
N ASP A 57 -0.34 16.77 5.67
CA ASP A 57 -0.52 18.23 5.58
C ASP A 57 0.72 18.94 4.98
N ASP A 58 1.88 18.32 5.04
CA ASP A 58 3.15 18.78 4.45
C ASP A 58 3.30 18.42 2.97
N GLY A 59 2.35 17.65 2.42
CA GLY A 59 2.36 17.15 1.05
C GLY A 59 3.18 15.88 0.84
N GLU A 60 3.76 15.33 1.92
CA GLU A 60 4.52 14.07 1.86
C GLU A 60 3.61 12.86 2.14
N TYR A 61 4.02 11.69 1.64
CA TYR A 61 3.30 10.45 1.93
C TYR A 61 3.57 9.97 3.35
N THR A 62 2.50 9.66 4.07
CA THR A 62 2.54 9.24 5.47
C THR A 62 1.45 8.20 5.74
N GLY A 63 1.51 7.54 6.89
CA GLY A 63 0.51 6.56 7.32
C GLY A 63 1.12 5.43 8.14
N PHE A 64 0.25 4.69 8.80
CA PHE A 64 0.63 3.55 9.63
C PHE A 64 1.42 2.50 8.83
N ASP A 65 0.88 2.08 7.70
CA ASP A 65 1.51 1.07 6.84
C ASP A 65 2.79 1.59 6.21
N LEU A 66 2.82 2.88 5.83
CA LEU A 66 4.03 3.49 5.26
C LEU A 66 5.15 3.63 6.29
N ASP A 67 4.81 3.90 7.57
CA ASP A 67 5.79 3.91 8.66
C ASP A 67 6.37 2.51 8.90
N LEU A 68 5.52 1.46 8.90
CA LEU A 68 5.97 0.07 9.01
C LEU A 68 6.88 -0.31 7.82
N ALA A 69 6.44 -0.01 6.60
CA ALA A 69 7.17 -0.33 5.39
C ALA A 69 8.52 0.39 5.30
N LYS A 70 8.56 1.64 5.74
CA LYS A 70 9.80 2.43 5.81
C LYS A 70 10.79 1.81 6.79
N GLU A 71 10.35 1.45 7.99
CA GLU A 71 11.21 0.81 9.00
C GLU A 71 11.73 -0.55 8.49
N VAL A 72 10.87 -1.34 7.83
CA VAL A 72 11.29 -2.59 7.17
C VAL A 72 12.37 -2.34 6.13
N ALA A 73 12.20 -1.34 5.26
CA ALA A 73 13.19 -0.99 4.24
C ALA A 73 14.53 -0.58 4.87
N ASP A 74 14.49 0.26 5.91
CA ASP A 74 15.67 0.73 6.64
C ASP A 74 16.44 -0.45 7.26
N ARG A 75 15.77 -1.44 7.88
CA ARG A 75 16.38 -2.64 8.45
C ARG A 75 16.97 -3.60 7.40
N LEU A 76 16.37 -3.63 6.21
CA LEU A 76 16.85 -4.44 5.08
C LEU A 76 17.93 -3.74 4.25
N ASP A 77 18.38 -2.54 4.64
CA ASP A 77 19.30 -1.69 3.86
C ASP A 77 18.80 -1.45 2.42
N MET A 78 17.47 -1.23 2.28
CA MET A 78 16.79 -0.91 1.03
C MET A 78 16.32 0.55 1.02
N LYS A 79 16.31 1.17 -0.16
CA LYS A 79 15.71 2.49 -0.32
C LYS A 79 14.19 2.35 -0.35
N PHE A 80 13.50 2.92 0.63
CA PHE A 80 12.04 3.01 0.64
C PHE A 80 11.52 3.92 -0.47
N VAL A 81 10.54 3.44 -1.22
CA VAL A 81 9.87 4.18 -2.31
C VAL A 81 8.36 3.98 -2.17
N PRO A 82 7.63 4.90 -1.51
CA PRO A 82 6.18 4.88 -1.52
C PRO A 82 5.67 5.27 -2.90
N LYS A 83 4.84 4.42 -3.51
CA LYS A 83 4.27 4.64 -4.85
C LYS A 83 2.75 4.67 -4.77
N PRO A 84 2.12 5.84 -4.94
CA PRO A 84 0.67 5.92 -5.01
C PRO A 84 0.17 5.21 -6.28
N ILE A 85 -0.89 4.46 -6.15
CA ILE A 85 -1.54 3.73 -7.24
C ILE A 85 -3.05 3.92 -7.19
N SER A 86 -3.73 3.81 -8.34
CA SER A 86 -5.17 3.59 -8.34
C SER A 86 -5.48 2.21 -7.80
N TRP A 87 -6.43 2.11 -6.86
CA TRP A 87 -6.67 0.84 -6.15
C TRP A 87 -7.08 -0.31 -7.08
N ASP A 88 -7.85 -0.04 -8.11
CA ASP A 88 -8.25 -1.01 -9.14
C ASP A 88 -7.08 -1.46 -10.05
N ALA A 89 -5.97 -0.70 -10.06
CA ALA A 89 -4.77 -1.06 -10.83
C ALA A 89 -3.73 -1.87 -10.05
N LYS A 90 -3.95 -2.15 -8.75
CA LYS A 90 -2.96 -2.80 -7.87
C LYS A 90 -2.36 -4.09 -8.40
N ASP A 91 -3.19 -4.94 -9.03
CA ASP A 91 -2.74 -6.22 -9.59
C ASP A 91 -1.82 -6.03 -10.80
N MET A 92 -2.14 -5.05 -11.64
CA MET A 92 -1.32 -4.72 -12.81
C MET A 92 0.02 -4.12 -12.37
N GLU A 93 0.01 -3.21 -11.40
CA GLU A 93 1.22 -2.60 -10.87
C GLU A 93 2.15 -3.64 -10.23
N LEU A 94 1.59 -4.59 -9.47
CA LEU A 94 2.35 -5.67 -8.86
C LEU A 94 2.88 -6.66 -9.91
N SER A 95 2.05 -7.10 -10.85
CA SER A 95 2.43 -8.10 -11.88
C SER A 95 3.41 -7.55 -12.90
N SER A 96 3.41 -6.26 -13.17
CA SER A 96 4.36 -5.59 -14.06
C SER A 96 5.71 -5.29 -13.39
N GLY A 97 5.81 -5.49 -12.07
CA GLY A 97 6.99 -5.09 -11.29
C GLY A 97 7.10 -3.57 -11.06
N GLY A 98 6.00 -2.86 -11.23
CA GLY A 98 5.90 -1.44 -10.91
C GLY A 98 5.94 -1.14 -9.42
N ILE A 99 5.59 -2.13 -8.59
CA ILE A 99 5.69 -2.17 -7.14
C ILE A 99 6.21 -3.54 -6.69
N ASP A 100 6.84 -3.62 -5.53
CA ASP A 100 7.36 -4.86 -4.94
C ASP A 100 6.30 -5.56 -4.07
N CYS A 101 5.43 -4.77 -3.45
CA CYS A 101 4.31 -5.27 -2.66
C CYS A 101 3.16 -4.25 -2.62
N ILE A 102 1.98 -4.72 -2.22
CA ILE A 102 0.81 -3.92 -1.85
C ILE A 102 0.77 -3.88 -0.31
N TRP A 103 0.84 -2.69 0.27
CA TRP A 103 0.79 -2.51 1.72
C TRP A 103 -0.04 -1.28 2.05
N ASN A 104 -1.33 -1.49 2.33
CA ASN A 104 -2.30 -0.41 2.50
C ASN A 104 -3.62 -0.91 3.10
N GLY A 105 -3.59 -1.45 4.32
CA GLY A 105 -4.77 -2.11 4.85
C GLY A 105 -5.27 -3.20 3.90
N PHE A 106 -4.34 -4.01 3.38
CA PHE A 106 -4.67 -4.91 2.29
C PHE A 106 -5.22 -6.24 2.81
N THR A 107 -6.51 -6.45 2.60
CA THR A 107 -7.24 -7.63 3.07
C THR A 107 -6.77 -8.90 2.39
N MET A 108 -6.26 -9.83 3.20
CA MET A 108 -5.90 -11.18 2.76
C MET A 108 -7.15 -12.07 2.62
N THR A 109 -8.09 -11.94 3.53
CA THR A 109 -9.31 -12.75 3.59
C THR A 109 -10.04 -12.81 2.24
N GLY A 110 -10.18 -14.02 1.71
CA GLY A 110 -10.79 -14.28 0.40
C GLY A 110 -9.90 -13.97 -0.81
N ARG A 111 -8.60 -13.71 -0.59
CA ARG A 111 -7.56 -13.52 -1.62
C ARG A 111 -6.33 -14.39 -1.38
N GLU A 112 -6.41 -15.39 -0.50
CA GLU A 112 -5.29 -16.20 0.00
C GLU A 112 -4.50 -16.84 -1.15
N ASP A 113 -5.20 -17.32 -2.18
CA ASP A 113 -4.59 -17.99 -3.34
C ASP A 113 -4.02 -17.02 -4.39
N LYS A 114 -4.35 -15.74 -4.31
CA LYS A 114 -4.03 -14.76 -5.37
C LYS A 114 -2.62 -14.19 -5.24
N TYR A 115 -2.13 -14.06 -4.01
CA TYR A 115 -0.84 -13.43 -3.69
C TYR A 115 0.02 -14.38 -2.86
N THR A 116 1.28 -14.00 -2.67
CA THR A 116 2.11 -14.48 -1.56
C THR A 116 1.95 -13.46 -0.44
N TRP A 117 1.55 -13.91 0.75
CA TRP A 117 1.19 -13.04 1.86
C TRP A 117 2.20 -13.11 3.01
N SER A 118 2.40 -12.00 3.72
CA SER A 118 2.91 -12.03 5.08
C SER A 118 1.91 -12.71 6.02
N GLU A 119 2.29 -12.95 7.28
CA GLU A 119 1.29 -13.15 8.33
C GLU A 119 0.43 -11.90 8.51
N PRO A 120 -0.83 -12.05 8.96
CA PRO A 120 -1.67 -10.92 9.28
C PRO A 120 -1.05 -10.02 10.34
N TYR A 121 -1.06 -8.70 10.10
CA TYR A 121 -0.54 -7.73 11.05
C TYR A 121 -1.63 -6.95 11.78
N LEU A 122 -2.91 -7.04 11.32
CA LEU A 122 -4.04 -6.33 11.91
C LEU A 122 -5.36 -7.02 11.58
N TYR A 123 -6.29 -7.07 12.55
CA TYR A 123 -7.69 -7.44 12.31
C TYR A 123 -8.51 -6.22 11.93
N ASN A 124 -9.40 -6.38 10.96
CA ASN A 124 -10.30 -5.34 10.48
C ASN A 124 -11.73 -5.86 10.30
N GLU A 125 -12.66 -4.94 10.19
CA GLU A 125 -14.06 -5.21 9.84
C GLU A 125 -14.49 -4.27 8.72
N GLN A 126 -15.35 -4.76 7.83
CA GLN A 126 -16.09 -3.93 6.91
C GLN A 126 -17.38 -3.48 7.59
N VAL A 127 -17.68 -2.18 7.55
CA VAL A 127 -18.78 -1.54 8.25
C VAL A 127 -19.52 -0.55 7.36
N PHE A 128 -20.65 -0.05 7.83
CA PHE A 128 -21.33 1.07 7.20
C PHE A 128 -21.18 2.34 8.03
N VAL A 129 -20.84 3.43 7.34
CA VAL A 129 -20.84 4.80 7.88
C VAL A 129 -22.09 5.50 7.38
N VAL A 130 -22.81 6.17 8.29
CA VAL A 130 -24.02 6.92 7.99
C VAL A 130 -24.03 8.27 8.72
N LYS A 131 -24.87 9.21 8.30
CA LYS A 131 -25.13 10.41 9.09
C LYS A 131 -25.85 10.05 10.38
N LYS A 132 -25.48 10.67 11.49
CA LYS A 132 -26.06 10.46 12.81
C LYS A 132 -27.57 10.71 12.86
N ASP A 133 -28.06 11.67 12.10
CA ASP A 133 -29.45 12.08 12.01
C ASP A 133 -30.23 11.41 10.86
N SER A 134 -29.61 10.46 10.13
CA SER A 134 -30.21 9.75 8.99
C SER A 134 -31.40 8.86 9.36
N GLY A 135 -31.50 8.46 10.64
CA GLY A 135 -32.46 7.47 11.08
C GLY A 135 -32.10 6.02 10.76
N ILE A 136 -30.98 5.79 10.04
CA ILE A 136 -30.44 4.45 9.73
C ILE A 136 -29.69 3.94 10.97
N LYS A 137 -30.06 2.77 11.48
CA LYS A 137 -29.47 2.18 12.69
C LYS A 137 -28.95 0.76 12.49
N THR A 138 -29.46 0.08 11.48
CA THR A 138 -29.10 -1.31 11.15
C THR A 138 -28.90 -1.47 9.65
N GLN A 139 -28.26 -2.56 9.23
CA GLN A 139 -28.13 -2.90 7.82
C GLN A 139 -29.50 -3.04 7.11
N ALA A 140 -30.55 -3.45 7.82
CA ALA A 140 -31.88 -3.58 7.25
C ALA A 140 -32.48 -2.20 6.84
N ASP A 141 -32.11 -1.12 7.53
CA ASP A 141 -32.56 0.23 7.22
C ASP A 141 -31.93 0.79 5.93
N LEU A 142 -30.92 0.10 5.38
CA LEU A 142 -30.31 0.44 4.09
C LEU A 142 -31.18 0.05 2.90
N ALA A 143 -32.30 -0.67 3.11
CA ALA A 143 -33.25 -0.98 2.04
C ALA A 143 -33.80 0.30 1.41
N GLY A 144 -33.66 0.41 0.07
CA GLY A 144 -34.07 1.60 -0.72
C GLY A 144 -33.15 2.79 -0.58
N LYS A 145 -31.97 2.66 0.03
CA LYS A 145 -30.95 3.68 0.21
C LYS A 145 -29.89 3.63 -0.88
N VAL A 146 -29.17 4.73 -1.07
CA VAL A 146 -28.00 4.81 -1.95
C VAL A 146 -26.75 4.61 -1.12
N VAL A 147 -25.91 3.66 -1.52
CA VAL A 147 -24.71 3.26 -0.77
C VAL A 147 -23.48 3.44 -1.68
N ASP A 148 -22.43 4.10 -1.17
CA ASP A 148 -21.13 4.17 -1.83
C ASP A 148 -20.22 3.04 -1.37
N VAL A 149 -19.38 2.57 -2.29
CA VAL A 149 -18.29 1.65 -2.01
C VAL A 149 -17.13 1.91 -2.97
N GLN A 150 -15.91 1.77 -2.50
CA GLN A 150 -14.73 1.92 -3.36
C GLN A 150 -14.63 0.72 -4.33
N THR A 151 -14.22 1.01 -5.56
CA THR A 151 -13.99 0.01 -6.60
C THR A 151 -12.94 -1.02 -6.17
N ASP A 152 -13.20 -2.30 -6.44
CA ASP A 152 -12.31 -3.44 -6.14
C ASP A 152 -11.82 -3.51 -4.67
N SER A 153 -12.61 -2.93 -3.74
CA SER A 153 -12.40 -3.00 -2.29
C SER A 153 -12.91 -4.32 -1.69
N SER A 154 -12.53 -4.58 -0.43
CA SER A 154 -13.07 -5.70 0.35
C SER A 154 -14.53 -5.48 0.68
N ALA A 155 -14.94 -4.22 0.95
CA ALA A 155 -16.34 -3.86 1.16
C ALA A 155 -17.22 -4.21 -0.05
N GLN A 156 -16.76 -3.88 -1.26
CA GLN A 156 -17.47 -4.26 -2.49
C GLN A 156 -17.63 -5.76 -2.60
N LYS A 157 -16.56 -6.52 -2.36
CA LYS A 157 -16.60 -7.98 -2.40
C LYS A 157 -17.51 -8.59 -1.33
N ALA A 158 -17.51 -8.02 -0.12
CA ALA A 158 -18.40 -8.45 0.96
C ALA A 158 -19.89 -8.21 0.61
N LEU A 159 -20.19 -7.07 -0.04
CA LEU A 159 -21.54 -6.78 -0.54
C LEU A 159 -21.96 -7.75 -1.65
N GLU A 160 -21.07 -8.09 -2.57
CA GLU A 160 -21.34 -9.08 -3.62
C GLU A 160 -21.67 -10.46 -3.04
N GLN A 161 -21.05 -10.86 -1.93
CA GLN A 161 -21.36 -12.10 -1.20
C GLN A 161 -22.69 -12.02 -0.44
N GLN A 162 -23.13 -10.83 -0.09
CA GLN A 162 -24.41 -10.58 0.59
C GLN A 162 -25.48 -10.05 -0.39
N GLU A 163 -25.73 -10.80 -1.47
CA GLU A 163 -26.61 -10.40 -2.57
C GLU A 163 -28.00 -9.88 -2.13
N LYS A 164 -28.59 -10.43 -1.05
CA LYS A 164 -29.90 -9.99 -0.57
C LYS A 164 -29.83 -8.57 -0.02
N LEU A 165 -28.78 -8.26 0.73
CA LEU A 165 -28.53 -6.92 1.26
C LEU A 165 -28.26 -5.96 0.12
N GLN A 166 -27.31 -6.28 -0.76
CA GLN A 166 -26.95 -5.44 -1.89
C GLN A 166 -28.15 -5.14 -2.81
N LYS A 167 -28.96 -6.15 -3.12
CA LYS A 167 -30.19 -6.00 -3.94
C LYS A 167 -31.30 -5.22 -3.26
N SER A 168 -31.25 -5.04 -1.94
CA SER A 168 -32.22 -4.20 -1.21
C SER A 168 -31.95 -2.71 -1.35
N PHE A 169 -30.71 -2.31 -1.68
CA PHE A 169 -30.36 -0.92 -1.91
C PHE A 169 -31.12 -0.35 -3.12
N LYS A 170 -31.39 0.93 -3.08
CA LYS A 170 -31.87 1.65 -4.26
C LYS A 170 -30.79 1.68 -5.33
N GLU A 171 -29.55 1.90 -4.92
CA GLU A 171 -28.37 1.97 -5.78
C GLU A 171 -27.11 1.67 -4.98
N LEU A 172 -26.19 0.90 -5.56
CA LEU A 172 -24.81 0.79 -5.10
C LEU A 172 -23.93 1.59 -6.07
N LYS A 173 -23.41 2.71 -5.63
CA LYS A 173 -22.47 3.55 -6.40
C LYS A 173 -21.04 3.10 -6.16
N ILE A 174 -20.30 2.94 -7.22
CA ILE A 174 -18.88 2.59 -7.18
C ILE A 174 -18.07 3.88 -7.35
N VAL A 175 -17.23 4.18 -6.36
CA VAL A 175 -16.36 5.36 -6.36
C VAL A 175 -14.89 4.95 -6.43
N ALA A 176 -14.03 5.88 -6.84
CA ALA A 176 -12.60 5.59 -6.96
C ALA A 176 -11.89 5.51 -5.60
N ASP A 177 -12.31 6.35 -4.65
CA ASP A 177 -11.68 6.52 -3.34
C ASP A 177 -12.70 6.90 -2.26
N TYR A 178 -12.31 6.74 -0.98
CA TYR A 178 -13.20 7.05 0.13
C TYR A 178 -13.31 8.55 0.45
N ASN A 179 -12.40 9.42 0.01
CA ASN A 179 -12.59 10.86 0.13
C ASN A 179 -13.80 11.31 -0.70
N THR A 180 -13.95 10.77 -1.90
CA THR A 180 -15.14 10.98 -2.76
C THR A 180 -16.40 10.46 -2.08
N ALA A 181 -16.37 9.23 -1.50
CA ALA A 181 -17.51 8.67 -0.79
C ALA A 181 -17.95 9.54 0.39
N PHE A 182 -16.99 10.04 1.19
CA PHE A 182 -17.32 10.94 2.32
C PHE A 182 -17.90 12.27 1.84
N MET A 183 -17.40 12.85 0.72
CA MET A 183 -18.00 14.06 0.16
C MET A 183 -19.44 13.81 -0.32
N ASP A 184 -19.70 12.67 -0.93
CA ASP A 184 -21.06 12.25 -1.33
C ASP A 184 -21.98 12.08 -0.11
N LEU A 185 -21.49 11.47 0.96
CA LEU A 185 -22.22 11.33 2.22
C LEU A 185 -22.49 12.70 2.87
N GLU A 186 -21.49 13.58 2.95
CA GLU A 186 -21.61 14.92 3.50
C GLU A 186 -22.64 15.76 2.75
N SER A 187 -22.64 15.72 1.41
CA SER A 187 -23.59 16.43 0.58
C SER A 187 -25.01 15.83 0.61
N GLY A 188 -25.17 14.59 1.06
CA GLY A 188 -26.42 13.84 1.02
C GLY A 188 -26.71 13.23 -0.36
N ALA A 189 -25.72 13.12 -1.23
CA ALA A 189 -25.83 12.40 -2.50
C ALA A 189 -25.96 10.89 -2.29
N VAL A 190 -25.47 10.37 -1.14
CA VAL A 190 -25.64 9.00 -0.68
C VAL A 190 -26.10 8.97 0.77
N ASP A 191 -26.64 7.83 1.19
CA ASP A 191 -27.17 7.60 2.55
C ASP A 191 -26.14 6.88 3.44
N ALA A 192 -25.22 6.10 2.85
CA ALA A 192 -24.22 5.32 3.57
C ALA A 192 -22.96 5.07 2.73
N ILE A 193 -21.87 4.73 3.41
CA ILE A 193 -20.62 4.23 2.83
C ILE A 193 -20.32 2.86 3.41
N ALA A 194 -19.98 1.86 2.57
CA ALA A 194 -19.43 0.59 3.02
C ALA A 194 -17.92 0.65 2.96
N MET A 195 -17.21 0.43 4.10
CA MET A 195 -15.78 0.63 4.19
C MET A 195 -15.15 -0.04 5.42
N ASP A 196 -13.83 0.05 5.50
CA ASP A 196 -13.00 -0.46 6.59
C ASP A 196 -13.20 0.34 7.88
N ILE A 197 -13.40 -0.36 9.01
CA ILE A 197 -13.67 0.27 10.31
C ILE A 197 -12.50 1.13 10.80
N VAL A 198 -11.26 0.71 10.54
CA VAL A 198 -10.06 1.43 10.95
C VAL A 198 -10.00 2.80 10.24
N VAL A 199 -10.27 2.80 8.94
CA VAL A 199 -10.32 4.01 8.11
C VAL A 199 -11.52 4.87 8.47
N ALA A 200 -12.69 4.25 8.66
CA ALA A 200 -13.92 4.96 9.03
C ALA A 200 -13.77 5.72 10.35
N LYS A 201 -13.23 5.09 11.39
CA LYS A 201 -12.98 5.73 12.69
C LYS A 201 -12.08 6.96 12.55
N TYR A 202 -10.96 6.82 11.85
CA TYR A 202 -10.03 7.91 11.61
C TYR A 202 -10.70 9.06 10.85
N GLN A 203 -11.39 8.77 9.75
CA GLN A 203 -12.06 9.78 8.92
C GLN A 203 -13.16 10.53 9.69
N ILE A 204 -13.96 9.83 10.51
CA ILE A 204 -15.00 10.44 11.35
C ILE A 204 -14.36 11.42 12.34
N GLU A 205 -13.27 11.02 12.99
CA GLU A 205 -12.57 11.87 13.96
C GLU A 205 -11.98 13.11 13.31
N GLN A 206 -11.30 12.96 12.16
CA GLN A 206 -10.64 14.07 11.46
C GLN A 206 -11.62 15.06 10.86
N ARG A 207 -12.73 14.58 10.29
CA ARG A 207 -13.73 15.43 9.64
C ARG A 207 -14.59 16.20 10.65
N LYS A 208 -14.63 15.77 11.93
CA LYS A 208 -15.49 16.35 12.96
C LYS A 208 -16.96 16.47 12.52
N ALA A 209 -17.38 15.57 11.63
CA ALA A 209 -18.72 15.52 11.07
C ALA A 209 -19.60 14.58 11.91
N ASP A 210 -20.91 14.80 11.87
CA ASP A 210 -21.89 13.98 12.60
C ASP A 210 -22.16 12.65 11.87
N PHE A 211 -21.09 11.83 11.74
CA PHE A 211 -21.16 10.47 11.21
C PHE A 211 -21.11 9.45 12.33
N VAL A 212 -21.71 8.29 12.11
CA VAL A 212 -21.69 7.14 13.00
C VAL A 212 -21.49 5.85 12.20
N LEU A 213 -20.91 4.86 12.87
CA LEU A 213 -20.83 3.49 12.37
C LEU A 213 -22.11 2.75 12.75
N LEU A 214 -22.56 1.84 11.88
CA LEU A 214 -23.54 0.84 12.28
C LEU A 214 -22.83 -0.23 13.13
N ASP A 215 -23.55 -0.74 14.15
CA ASP A 215 -22.98 -1.71 15.08
C ASP A 215 -22.68 -3.08 14.45
N ASP A 216 -23.49 -3.49 13.44
CA ASP A 216 -23.31 -4.76 12.76
C ASP A 216 -22.24 -4.67 11.69
N ALA A 217 -21.17 -5.47 11.81
CA ALA A 217 -20.17 -5.60 10.78
C ALA A 217 -20.73 -6.30 9.53
N LEU A 218 -20.33 -5.82 8.33
CA LEU A 218 -20.62 -6.47 7.06
C LEU A 218 -19.77 -7.73 6.88
N ALA A 219 -18.49 -7.67 7.29
CA ALA A 219 -17.53 -8.78 7.26
C ALA A 219 -16.39 -8.53 8.26
N SER A 220 -15.78 -9.61 8.76
CA SER A 220 -14.51 -9.56 9.50
C SER A 220 -13.40 -10.06 8.60
N GLU A 221 -12.20 -9.49 8.72
CA GLU A 221 -11.09 -9.75 7.82
C GLU A 221 -9.72 -9.48 8.47
N GLU A 222 -8.66 -9.87 7.77
CA GLU A 222 -7.29 -9.71 8.21
C GLU A 222 -6.49 -8.92 7.17
N TYR A 223 -5.70 -7.95 7.65
CA TYR A 223 -4.75 -7.21 6.83
C TYR A 223 -3.39 -7.88 6.83
N ALA A 224 -2.81 -8.03 5.64
CA ALA A 224 -1.46 -8.54 5.44
C ALA A 224 -0.77 -7.81 4.29
N VAL A 225 0.55 -7.96 4.18
CA VAL A 225 1.31 -7.44 3.04
C VAL A 225 1.19 -8.43 1.88
N GLY A 226 0.74 -7.93 0.73
CA GLY A 226 0.56 -8.75 -0.47
C GLY A 226 1.72 -8.62 -1.45
N PHE A 227 2.36 -9.73 -1.78
CA PHE A 227 3.44 -9.82 -2.77
C PHE A 227 2.96 -10.55 -4.02
N LEU A 228 3.69 -10.38 -5.13
CA LEU A 228 3.46 -11.17 -6.32
C LEU A 228 3.49 -12.66 -5.98
N LYS A 229 2.53 -13.43 -6.48
CA LYS A 229 2.44 -14.87 -6.22
C LYS A 229 3.76 -15.57 -6.58
N GLY A 230 4.35 -16.27 -5.61
CA GLY A 230 5.64 -16.95 -5.73
C GLY A 230 6.86 -16.09 -5.33
N ASN A 231 6.69 -14.83 -4.93
CA ASN A 231 7.78 -13.99 -4.41
C ASN A 231 8.00 -14.26 -2.92
N ASP A 232 8.34 -15.51 -2.60
CA ASP A 232 8.52 -15.95 -1.21
C ASP A 232 9.79 -15.34 -0.59
N GLU A 233 10.84 -15.12 -1.37
CA GLU A 233 12.10 -14.56 -0.86
C GLU A 233 11.93 -13.17 -0.24
N LEU A 234 11.23 -12.27 -0.91
CA LEU A 234 10.98 -10.93 -0.39
C LEU A 234 10.00 -10.98 0.78
N ARG A 235 8.92 -11.77 0.66
CA ARG A 235 7.95 -11.98 1.72
C ARG A 235 8.63 -12.45 3.01
N ASP A 236 9.49 -13.46 2.94
CA ASP A 236 10.17 -14.01 4.11
C ASP A 236 11.08 -12.99 4.79
N LYS A 237 11.76 -12.13 4.00
CA LYS A 237 12.56 -11.03 4.55
C LYS A 237 11.69 -10.01 5.27
N VAL A 238 10.59 -9.58 4.65
CA VAL A 238 9.65 -8.63 5.26
C VAL A 238 9.01 -9.22 6.51
N GLN A 239 8.55 -10.48 6.45
CA GLN A 239 7.94 -11.17 7.58
C GLN A 239 8.89 -11.24 8.76
N LYS A 240 10.11 -11.72 8.55
CA LYS A 240 11.14 -11.81 9.59
C LYS A 240 11.44 -10.45 10.22
N THR A 241 11.51 -9.40 9.39
CA THR A 241 11.76 -8.04 9.88
C THR A 241 10.58 -7.52 10.72
N LEU A 242 9.34 -7.83 10.34
CA LEU A 242 8.16 -7.50 11.14
C LEU A 242 8.17 -8.21 12.50
N GLU A 243 8.60 -9.49 12.55
CA GLU A 243 8.77 -10.24 13.80
C GLU A 243 9.82 -9.59 14.70
N GLU A 244 10.99 -9.22 14.15
CA GLU A 244 12.04 -8.49 14.87
C GLU A 244 11.53 -7.13 15.41
N MET A 245 10.70 -6.42 14.63
CA MET A 245 10.07 -5.16 15.05
C MET A 245 9.01 -5.38 16.15
N ALA A 246 8.35 -6.53 16.18
CA ALA A 246 7.45 -6.90 17.25
C ALA A 246 8.21 -7.20 18.54
N GLU A 247 9.30 -7.98 18.45
CA GLU A 247 10.15 -8.34 19.59
C GLU A 247 10.80 -7.12 20.27
N ASP A 248 11.27 -6.14 19.52
CA ASP A 248 11.90 -4.92 20.07
C ASP A 248 10.92 -3.79 20.39
N GLY A 249 9.62 -4.01 20.12
CA GLY A 249 8.54 -3.08 20.41
C GLY A 249 8.39 -1.91 19.42
N THR A 250 9.05 -1.95 18.27
CA THR A 250 8.93 -0.90 17.23
C THR A 250 7.54 -0.91 16.61
N ILE A 251 6.96 -2.08 16.29
CA ILE A 251 5.58 -2.19 15.79
C ILE A 251 4.60 -1.53 16.76
N LYS A 252 4.71 -1.84 18.05
CA LYS A 252 3.88 -1.25 19.09
C LYS A 252 3.97 0.28 19.10
N LYS A 253 5.17 0.85 19.05
CA LYS A 253 5.37 2.30 19.02
C LYS A 253 4.72 2.95 17.79
N ILE A 254 4.81 2.30 16.62
CA ILE A 254 4.18 2.78 15.40
C ILE A 254 2.65 2.69 15.53
N SER A 255 2.12 1.59 16.07
CA SER A 255 0.69 1.44 16.33
C SER A 255 0.17 2.51 17.30
N GLU A 256 0.83 2.71 18.44
CA GLU A 256 0.47 3.73 19.42
C GLU A 256 0.52 5.16 18.87
N LYS A 257 1.43 5.45 17.94
CA LYS A 257 1.49 6.75 17.23
C LYS A 257 0.20 7.04 16.45
N TRP A 258 -0.37 6.03 15.80
CA TRP A 258 -1.50 6.20 14.89
C TRP A 258 -2.85 5.94 15.54
N PHE A 259 -2.91 4.99 16.47
CA PHE A 259 -4.15 4.50 17.06
C PHE A 259 -4.25 4.72 18.58
N GLN A 260 -3.19 5.29 19.21
CA GLN A 260 -3.08 5.47 20.65
C GLN A 260 -3.06 4.15 21.45
N GLU A 261 -3.06 3.01 20.77
CA GLU A 261 -3.00 1.66 21.32
C GLU A 261 -2.28 0.71 20.35
N ASP A 262 -1.85 -0.43 20.86
CA ASP A 262 -1.29 -1.49 20.02
C ASP A 262 -2.38 -2.43 19.51
N ILE A 263 -2.84 -2.19 18.27
CA ILE A 263 -3.88 -2.99 17.59
C ILE A 263 -3.29 -4.08 16.67
N THR A 264 -1.96 -4.23 16.65
CA THR A 264 -1.30 -5.20 15.76
C THR A 264 -1.43 -6.63 16.25
N THR A 265 -1.23 -7.61 15.37
CA THR A 265 -1.37 -9.04 15.67
C THR A 265 -0.03 -9.78 15.64
N ILE A 266 1.02 -9.22 15.03
CA ILE A 266 2.33 -9.86 14.92
C ILE A 266 2.98 -10.00 16.30
N GLY A 267 3.44 -11.21 16.60
CA GLY A 267 4.10 -11.52 17.87
C GLY A 267 3.15 -11.72 19.07
N LYS A 268 1.83 -11.84 18.82
CA LYS A 268 0.81 -12.09 19.86
C LYS A 268 0.20 -13.46 19.77
#